data_667b0b3fc2b0cc23b863abe543d2dcac
#
_entry.id   667b0b3fc2b0cc23b863abe543d2dcac
#
_cell.length_a   1.000
_cell.length_b   1.000
_cell.length_c   1.000
_cell.angle_alpha   90.00
_cell.angle_beta   90.00
_cell.angle_gamma   90.00
#
_symmetry.space_group_name_H-M   'P 1'
#
loop_
_entity.id
_entity.type
_entity.pdbx_description
1 polymer ?
#
loop_
_entity_poly.entity_id
_entity_poly.type
_entity_poly.pdbx_seq_one_letter_code
_entity_poly.pdbx_strand_id
1 'polypeptide(L)'
;MNCKLINATLAALCCISGFTGTLSLGWYFIWGETRHGGEYPMALHYYREYLRTGEPHLKESAAIHRSNSETLALWGFMSANLMALSLIGMKINSRK
;
A
#
# COMPACT_ATOMS: atom_id res chain seq x y z
N MET A 1 9.25 28.90 -15.94
CA MET A 1 8.19 28.03 -15.41
C MET A 1 7.59 28.64 -14.14
N ASN A 2 6.27 28.64 -14.03
CA ASN A 2 5.58 29.32 -12.92
C ASN A 2 5.68 28.48 -11.64
N CYS A 3 6.18 29.10 -10.55
CA CYS A 3 6.30 28.43 -9.24
C CYS A 3 4.96 27.96 -8.70
N LYS A 4 3.88 28.70 -8.97
CA LYS A 4 2.53 28.31 -8.55
C LYS A 4 2.07 27.04 -9.25
N LEU A 5 2.40 26.89 -10.53
CA LEU A 5 2.07 25.68 -11.28
C LEU A 5 2.83 24.48 -10.75
N ILE A 6 4.12 24.64 -10.45
CA ILE A 6 4.96 23.58 -9.88
C ILE A 6 4.39 23.16 -8.53
N ASN A 7 4.07 24.11 -7.66
CA ASN A 7 3.48 23.81 -6.35
C ASN A 7 2.13 23.09 -6.47
N ALA A 8 1.27 23.53 -7.39
CA ALA A 8 -0.02 22.88 -7.62
C ALA A 8 0.15 21.44 -8.07
N THR A 9 1.10 21.19 -8.98
CA THR A 9 1.41 19.85 -9.46
C THR A 9 1.93 18.97 -8.33
N LEU A 10 2.86 19.49 -7.52
CA LEU A 10 3.41 18.74 -6.39
C LEU A 10 2.35 18.45 -5.34
N ALA A 11 1.45 19.41 -5.07
CA ALA A 11 0.35 19.21 -4.14
C ALA A 11 -0.60 18.11 -4.65
N ALA A 12 -0.91 18.11 -5.94
CA ALA A 12 -1.75 17.08 -6.55
C ALA A 12 -1.09 15.70 -6.43
N LEU A 13 0.20 15.60 -6.72
CA LEU A 13 0.95 14.35 -6.58
C LEU A 13 0.94 13.86 -5.13
N CYS A 14 1.12 14.77 -4.18
CA CYS A 14 1.09 14.45 -2.75
C CYS A 14 -0.27 13.88 -2.35
N CYS A 15 -1.36 14.51 -2.77
CA CYS A 15 -2.72 14.06 -2.46
C CYS A 15 -3.02 12.70 -3.08
N ILE A 16 -2.67 12.51 -4.36
CA ILE A 16 -2.90 11.24 -5.06
C ILE A 16 -2.08 10.13 -4.41
N SER A 17 -0.81 10.39 -4.10
CA SER A 17 0.08 9.42 -3.47
C SER A 17 -0.41 9.04 -2.08
N GLY A 18 -0.83 10.04 -1.29
CA GLY A 18 -1.36 9.80 0.05
C GLY A 18 -2.62 8.96 0.02
N PHE A 19 -3.53 9.26 -0.90
CA PHE A 19 -4.77 8.51 -1.06
C PHE A 19 -4.48 7.06 -1.47
N THR A 20 -3.64 6.87 -2.50
CA THR A 20 -3.27 5.55 -3.00
C THR A 20 -2.55 4.74 -1.92
N GLY A 21 -1.61 5.36 -1.21
CA GLY A 21 -0.88 4.70 -0.13
C GLY A 21 -1.79 4.27 1.01
N THR A 22 -2.72 5.15 1.41
CA THR A 22 -3.68 4.84 2.47
C THR A 22 -4.57 3.67 2.08
N LEU A 23 -5.10 3.66 0.86
CA LEU A 23 -5.93 2.56 0.37
C LEU A 23 -5.14 1.26 0.32
N SER A 24 -3.90 1.29 -0.19
CA SER A 24 -3.07 0.11 -0.31
C SER A 24 -2.74 -0.49 1.05
N LEU A 25 -2.32 0.34 2.00
CA LEU A 25 -1.98 -0.12 3.34
C LEU A 25 -3.23 -0.55 4.12
N GLY A 26 -4.35 0.12 3.92
CA GLY A 26 -5.61 -0.27 4.52
C GLY A 26 -6.04 -1.66 4.06
N TRP A 27 -5.94 -1.92 2.76
CA TRP A 27 -6.25 -3.24 2.22
C TRP A 27 -5.26 -4.29 2.73
N TYR A 28 -3.99 -3.92 2.84
CA TYR A 28 -2.96 -4.82 3.34
C TYR A 28 -3.23 -5.28 4.78
N PHE A 29 -3.62 -4.34 5.67
CA PHE A 29 -3.74 -4.65 7.10
C PHE A 29 -5.18 -4.84 7.59
N ILE A 30 -6.13 -4.06 7.09
CA ILE A 30 -7.43 -3.91 7.74
C ILE A 30 -8.57 -4.22 6.80
N TRP A 31 -8.42 -3.82 5.54
CA TRP A 31 -9.51 -3.88 4.58
C TRP A 31 -9.69 -5.30 4.05
N GLY A 32 -10.90 -5.77 4.18
CA GLY A 32 -11.29 -7.07 3.67
C GLY A 32 -12.63 -7.45 4.26
N GLU A 33 -13.44 -8.17 3.51
CA GLU A 33 -14.76 -8.64 3.95
C GLU A 33 -14.66 -9.85 4.89
N THR A 34 -13.48 -10.14 5.40
CA THR A 34 -13.21 -11.35 6.15
C THR A 34 -12.94 -11.05 7.61
N ARG A 35 -13.12 -12.07 8.45
CA ARG A 35 -12.85 -11.99 9.89
C ARG A 35 -11.39 -11.71 10.21
N HIS A 36 -10.51 -11.92 9.25
CA HIS A 36 -9.05 -11.88 9.48
C HIS A 36 -8.40 -10.58 9.02
N GLY A 37 -9.18 -9.66 8.52
CA GLY A 37 -8.67 -8.37 8.05
C GLY A 37 -8.17 -8.41 6.62
N GLY A 38 -7.06 -7.73 6.35
CA GLY A 38 -6.54 -7.55 5.00
C GLY A 38 -5.72 -8.74 4.48
N GLU A 39 -5.03 -8.53 3.37
CA GLU A 39 -4.33 -9.60 2.65
C GLU A 39 -3.22 -10.26 3.48
N TYR A 40 -2.47 -9.47 4.26
CA TYR A 40 -1.39 -10.04 5.06
C TYR A 40 -1.90 -10.95 6.17
N PRO A 41 -2.89 -10.55 6.99
CA PRO A 41 -3.47 -11.46 7.98
C PRO A 41 -4.11 -12.70 7.35
N MET A 42 -4.74 -12.56 6.19
CA MET A 42 -5.34 -13.69 5.47
C MET A 42 -4.28 -14.71 5.06
N ALA A 43 -3.15 -14.23 4.52
CA ALA A 43 -2.06 -15.11 4.12
C ALA A 43 -1.54 -15.93 5.31
N LEU A 44 -1.35 -15.26 6.45
CA LEU A 44 -0.90 -15.93 7.67
C LEU A 44 -1.93 -16.95 8.17
N HIS A 45 -3.21 -16.60 8.13
CA HIS A 45 -4.28 -17.49 8.55
C HIS A 45 -4.30 -18.77 7.72
N TYR A 46 -4.31 -18.66 6.40
CA TYR A 46 -4.34 -19.83 5.52
C TYR A 46 -3.08 -20.67 5.62
N TYR A 47 -1.93 -20.04 5.81
CA TYR A 47 -0.68 -20.76 5.99
C TYR A 47 -0.69 -21.58 7.29
N ARG A 48 -1.18 -21.01 8.38
CA ARG A 48 -1.33 -21.73 9.65
C ARG A 48 -2.28 -22.90 9.54
N GLU A 49 -3.41 -22.72 8.84
CA GLU A 49 -4.38 -23.80 8.61
C GLU A 49 -3.76 -24.91 7.75
N TYR A 50 -2.95 -24.54 6.76
CA TYR A 50 -2.24 -25.52 5.95
C TYR A 50 -1.29 -26.35 6.81
N LEU A 51 -0.54 -25.73 7.70
CA LEU A 51 0.37 -26.44 8.60
C LEU A 51 -0.38 -27.36 9.55
N ARG A 52 -1.60 -26.99 9.95
CA ARG A 52 -2.41 -27.80 10.85
C ARG A 52 -3.09 -28.97 10.15
N THR A 53 -3.64 -28.78 8.97
CA THR A 53 -4.47 -29.75 8.27
C THR A 53 -3.75 -30.47 7.13
N GLY A 54 -2.77 -29.82 6.53
CA GLY A 54 -2.02 -30.37 5.39
C GLY A 54 -2.77 -30.30 4.06
N GLU A 55 -3.88 -29.57 3.98
CA GLU A 55 -4.67 -29.50 2.74
C GLU A 55 -4.00 -28.58 1.71
N PRO A 56 -3.74 -29.07 0.46
CA PRO A 56 -3.03 -28.28 -0.55
C PRO A 56 -3.72 -26.98 -0.96
N HIS A 57 -5.04 -26.93 -0.98
CA HIS A 57 -5.77 -25.72 -1.39
C HIS A 57 -5.57 -24.56 -0.43
N LEU A 58 -5.30 -24.85 0.84
CA LEU A 58 -4.99 -23.82 1.82
C LEU A 58 -3.63 -23.18 1.56
N LYS A 59 -2.66 -23.98 1.11
CA LYS A 59 -1.36 -23.46 0.70
C LYS A 59 -1.48 -22.53 -0.51
N GLU A 60 -2.31 -22.89 -1.49
CA GLU A 60 -2.56 -22.05 -2.66
C GLU A 60 -3.24 -20.73 -2.27
N SER A 61 -4.24 -20.80 -1.39
CA SER A 61 -4.90 -19.60 -0.88
C SER A 61 -3.93 -18.69 -0.14
N ALA A 62 -3.06 -19.25 0.70
CA ALA A 62 -2.03 -18.50 1.40
C ALA A 62 -1.07 -17.82 0.42
N ALA A 63 -0.66 -18.53 -0.64
CA ALA A 63 0.25 -17.98 -1.65
C ALA A 63 -0.39 -16.82 -2.40
N ILE A 64 -1.67 -16.91 -2.74
CA ILE A 64 -2.41 -15.84 -3.42
C ILE A 64 -2.46 -14.59 -2.54
N HIS A 65 -2.85 -14.73 -1.27
CA HIS A 65 -2.94 -13.59 -0.35
C HIS A 65 -1.56 -13.02 -0.03
N ARG A 66 -0.54 -13.88 0.04
CA ARG A 66 0.83 -13.41 0.23
C ARG A 66 1.30 -12.57 -0.95
N SER A 67 1.05 -13.02 -2.18
CA SER A 67 1.38 -12.26 -3.38
C SER A 67 0.64 -10.93 -3.41
N ASN A 68 -0.64 -10.92 -3.06
CA ASN A 68 -1.43 -9.69 -2.98
C ASN A 68 -0.87 -8.75 -1.91
N SER A 69 -0.47 -9.29 -0.75
CA SER A 69 0.09 -8.46 0.32
C SER A 69 1.42 -7.83 -0.09
N GLU A 70 2.27 -8.57 -0.77
CA GLU A 70 3.54 -8.05 -1.27
C GLU A 70 3.31 -6.92 -2.29
N THR A 71 2.35 -7.09 -3.19
CA THR A 71 1.99 -6.06 -4.18
C THR A 71 1.45 -4.81 -3.48
N LEU A 72 0.56 -4.96 -2.51
CA LEU A 72 0.00 -3.84 -1.77
C LEU A 72 1.07 -3.12 -0.95
N ALA A 73 1.98 -3.86 -0.32
CA ALA A 73 3.08 -3.28 0.43
C ALA A 73 4.00 -2.48 -0.49
N LEU A 74 4.29 -2.99 -1.69
CA LEU A 74 5.10 -2.29 -2.68
C LEU A 74 4.42 -0.98 -3.12
N TRP A 75 3.12 -1.03 -3.44
CA TRP A 75 2.36 0.17 -3.81
C TRP A 75 2.35 1.19 -2.67
N GLY A 76 2.14 0.74 -1.43
CA GLY A 76 2.17 1.61 -0.26
C GLY A 76 3.53 2.28 -0.08
N PHE A 77 4.61 1.51 -0.22
CA PHE A 77 5.98 2.02 -0.10
C PHE A 77 6.29 3.03 -1.20
N MET A 78 5.96 2.73 -2.45
CA MET A 78 6.18 3.64 -3.57
C MET A 78 5.37 4.93 -3.41
N SER A 79 4.13 4.82 -2.96
CA SER A 79 3.26 5.98 -2.72
C SER A 79 3.81 6.86 -1.61
N ALA A 80 4.32 6.26 -0.54
CA ALA A 80 4.92 7.01 0.57
C ALA A 80 6.17 7.76 0.12
N ASN A 81 7.02 7.12 -0.70
CA ASN A 81 8.19 7.77 -1.26
C ASN A 81 7.82 8.94 -2.17
N LEU A 82 6.83 8.75 -3.03
CA LEU A 82 6.37 9.81 -3.94
C LEU A 82 5.79 10.98 -3.15
N MET A 83 5.04 10.71 -2.10
CA MET A 83 4.49 11.76 -1.22
C MET A 83 5.61 12.55 -0.54
N ALA A 84 6.63 11.86 -0.01
CA ALA A 84 7.77 12.49 0.64
C ALA A 84 8.54 13.37 -0.34
N LEU A 85 8.81 12.88 -1.55
CA LEU A 85 9.51 13.64 -2.58
C LEU A 85 8.70 14.87 -3.00
N SER A 86 7.37 14.74 -3.10
CA SER A 86 6.50 15.85 -3.44
C SER A 86 6.53 16.94 -2.37
N LEU A 87 6.50 16.54 -1.09
CA LEU A 87 6.58 17.49 0.03
C LEU A 87 7.93 18.22 0.06
N ILE A 88 9.01 17.48 -0.17
CA ILE A 88 10.36 18.08 -0.25
C ILE A 88 10.43 19.06 -1.41
N GLY A 89 9.89 18.69 -2.57
CA GLY A 89 9.86 19.57 -3.73
C GLY A 89 9.08 20.86 -3.48
N MET A 90 7.94 20.77 -2.81
CA MET A 90 7.16 21.94 -2.44
C MET A 90 7.92 22.86 -1.47
N LYS A 91 8.62 22.26 -0.51
CA LYS A 91 9.41 23.03 0.46
C LYS A 91 10.55 23.76 -0.23
N ILE A 92 11.28 23.10 -1.12
CA ILE A 92 12.36 23.71 -1.88
C ILE A 92 11.81 24.84 -2.76
N ASN A 93 10.72 24.58 -3.46
CA ASN A 93 10.11 25.57 -4.35
C ASN A 93 9.61 26.79 -3.61
N SER A 94 9.10 26.62 -2.39
CA SER A 94 8.59 27.76 -1.60
C SER A 94 9.71 28.66 -1.07
N ARG A 95 10.96 28.17 -1.02
CA ARG A 95 12.12 28.95 -0.60
C ARG A 95 12.67 29.87 -1.70
N LYS A 96 12.28 29.60 -2.92
CA LYS A 96 12.67 30.42 -4.06
C LYS A 96 11.70 31.56 -4.27
#